data_92c3cff304a8614817134846e22363c5
#
_entry.id   92c3cff304a8614817134846e22363c5
#
_cell.length_a   1.000
_cell.length_b   1.000
_cell.length_c   1.000
_cell.angle_alpha   90.00
_cell.angle_beta   90.00
_cell.angle_gamma   90.00
#
_symmetry.space_group_name_H-M   'P 1'
#
loop_
_entity.id
_entity.type
_entity.pdbx_description
1 polymer ?
#
loop_
_entity_poly.entity_id
_entity_poly.type
_entity_poly.pdbx_seq_one_letter_code
_entity_poly.pdbx_strand_id
1 'polypeptide(L)'
;VLSFLICNVGFAADWKIKNKWKISCGIVDKESLVINGKPKTNYNKKNEFKLKSVIFKLDKGDVGSCPTDKKSGSHGGYPYAGRQEITHRLPVGHTIFETDIFIEGSPQHRTTVFQIHDGRNKGAPPSWIGVGMDWKIKYKFPKGECTSENCKEFKTSFLKPDQKYRFKADIDYQKKAKNLSVRYYLNDELIAQHIDVPLSKKKTDGPYGPSKPYIKIGIYRIGETGTTSFTYSNLIIKNKKK
;
A
#
# COMPACT_ATOMS: atom_id res chain seq x y z
N VAL A 1 6.41 -53.88 17.29
CA VAL A 1 6.75 -52.51 16.81
C VAL A 1 5.45 -51.87 16.35
N LEU A 2 4.86 -51.00 17.18
CA LEU A 2 3.63 -50.26 16.83
C LEU A 2 4.03 -48.94 16.17
N SER A 3 3.81 -48.83 14.87
CA SER A 3 3.99 -47.56 14.12
C SER A 3 2.77 -46.68 14.36
N PHE A 4 2.92 -45.62 15.14
CA PHE A 4 1.93 -44.55 15.24
C PHE A 4 1.98 -43.72 13.97
N LEU A 5 0.98 -43.89 13.10
CA LEU A 5 0.68 -42.94 12.03
C LEU A 5 0.10 -41.67 12.66
N ILE A 6 0.93 -40.65 12.82
CA ILE A 6 0.46 -39.31 13.17
C ILE A 6 -0.20 -38.73 11.91
N CYS A 7 -1.51 -38.84 11.85
CA CYS A 7 -2.32 -38.16 10.82
C CYS A 7 -2.29 -36.66 11.11
N ASN A 8 -1.37 -35.92 10.46
CA ASN A 8 -1.37 -34.47 10.46
C ASN A 8 -2.63 -34.01 9.70
N VAL A 9 -3.75 -33.87 10.41
CA VAL A 9 -4.93 -33.16 9.91
C VAL A 9 -4.58 -31.68 9.90
N GLY A 10 -3.86 -31.26 8.90
CA GLY A 10 -3.65 -29.86 8.62
C GLY A 10 -4.99 -29.23 8.26
N PHE A 11 -5.64 -28.57 9.21
CA PHE A 11 -6.77 -27.72 8.92
C PHE A 11 -6.31 -26.68 7.87
N ALA A 12 -6.65 -26.91 6.62
CA ALA A 12 -6.46 -25.92 5.57
C ALA A 12 -7.17 -24.64 5.99
N ALA A 13 -6.39 -23.63 6.33
CA ALA A 13 -6.94 -22.35 6.78
C ALA A 13 -7.88 -21.82 5.68
N ASP A 14 -9.14 -21.57 6.01
CA ASP A 14 -10.18 -21.08 5.07
C ASP A 14 -9.90 -19.62 4.65
N TRP A 15 -8.95 -19.48 3.73
CA TRP A 15 -8.58 -18.20 3.14
C TRP A 15 -9.59 -17.78 2.07
N LYS A 16 -10.16 -16.58 2.24
CA LYS A 16 -11.06 -15.98 1.26
C LYS A 16 -10.31 -14.95 0.42
N ILE A 17 -10.34 -15.15 -0.89
CA ILE A 17 -9.79 -14.16 -1.83
C ILE A 17 -10.68 -12.92 -1.79
N LYS A 18 -10.07 -11.76 -1.49
CA LYS A 18 -10.69 -10.45 -1.53
C LYS A 18 -10.03 -9.64 -2.63
N ASN A 19 -10.76 -9.32 -3.68
CA ASN A 19 -10.20 -8.61 -4.83
C ASN A 19 -11.22 -7.58 -5.35
N LYS A 20 -11.49 -6.56 -4.49
CA LYS A 20 -12.39 -5.46 -4.79
C LYS A 20 -11.70 -4.13 -4.57
N TRP A 21 -11.29 -3.50 -5.66
CA TRP A 21 -10.53 -2.26 -5.65
C TRP A 21 -11.37 -1.08 -6.10
N LYS A 22 -11.00 0.11 -5.65
CA LYS A 22 -11.57 1.39 -6.09
C LYS A 22 -10.46 2.35 -6.47
N ILE A 23 -10.71 3.20 -7.45
CA ILE A 23 -9.83 4.32 -7.75
C ILE A 23 -9.89 5.30 -6.58
N SER A 24 -8.73 5.78 -6.14
CA SER A 24 -8.59 6.79 -5.08
C SER A 24 -8.36 8.17 -5.69
N CYS A 25 -7.14 8.65 -5.60
CA CYS A 25 -6.69 9.91 -6.17
C CYS A 25 -5.89 9.61 -7.43
N GLY A 26 -6.04 10.40 -8.46
CA GLY A 26 -5.29 10.16 -9.68
C GLY A 26 -5.31 11.35 -10.62
N ILE A 27 -4.64 11.20 -11.75
CA ILE A 27 -4.68 12.16 -12.83
C ILE A 27 -5.96 11.90 -13.61
N VAL A 28 -6.83 12.90 -13.68
CA VAL A 28 -8.04 12.85 -14.50
C VAL A 28 -7.64 13.08 -15.95
N ASP A 29 -8.26 12.37 -16.87
CA ASP A 29 -8.17 12.53 -18.34
C ASP A 29 -6.85 12.07 -18.98
N LYS A 30 -6.01 11.27 -18.29
CA LYS A 30 -4.82 10.64 -18.87
C LYS A 30 -4.89 9.12 -18.81
N GLU A 31 -4.34 8.46 -19.81
CA GLU A 31 -4.14 7.01 -19.86
C GLU A 31 -2.97 6.54 -18.96
N SER A 32 -2.76 7.23 -17.85
CA SER A 32 -1.71 6.96 -16.89
C SER A 32 -2.03 5.81 -15.95
N LEU A 33 -3.23 5.23 -16.05
CA LEU A 33 -3.69 4.09 -15.27
C LEU A 33 -4.16 2.97 -16.20
N VAL A 34 -3.42 1.87 -16.23
CA VAL A 34 -3.77 0.68 -16.99
C VAL A 34 -4.16 -0.44 -16.02
N ILE A 35 -5.41 -0.90 -16.06
CA ILE A 35 -5.95 -1.96 -15.20
C ILE A 35 -6.20 -3.20 -16.03
N ASN A 36 -5.55 -4.32 -15.67
CA ASN A 36 -5.67 -5.61 -16.37
C ASN A 36 -5.43 -5.48 -17.88
N GLY A 37 -4.42 -4.69 -18.25
CA GLY A 37 -4.04 -4.45 -19.66
C GLY A 37 -4.92 -3.46 -20.42
N LYS A 38 -5.88 -2.79 -19.75
CA LYS A 38 -6.78 -1.82 -20.40
C LYS A 38 -6.62 -0.43 -19.78
N PRO A 39 -6.36 0.62 -20.60
CA PRO A 39 -6.34 2.00 -20.12
C PRO A 39 -7.65 2.38 -19.43
N LYS A 40 -7.53 3.17 -18.37
CA LYS A 40 -8.67 3.69 -17.60
C LYS A 40 -8.74 5.20 -17.73
N THR A 41 -9.51 5.68 -18.71
CA THR A 41 -9.72 7.12 -19.01
C THR A 41 -10.78 7.77 -18.11
N ASN A 42 -11.74 6.99 -17.58
CA ASN A 42 -12.84 7.50 -16.76
C ASN A 42 -12.69 7.10 -15.30
N TYR A 43 -12.49 8.09 -14.46
CA TYR A 43 -12.36 7.97 -13.01
C TYR A 43 -13.70 7.93 -12.28
N ASN A 44 -14.40 6.81 -12.32
CA ASN A 44 -15.55 6.63 -11.44
C ASN A 44 -15.08 6.00 -10.10
N LYS A 45 -14.90 6.87 -9.09
CA LYS A 45 -14.44 6.46 -7.73
C LYS A 45 -15.39 5.51 -7.01
N LYS A 46 -16.64 5.36 -7.48
CA LYS A 46 -17.64 4.51 -6.84
C LYS A 46 -17.55 3.06 -7.30
N ASN A 47 -17.05 2.81 -8.50
CA ASN A 47 -17.03 1.47 -9.08
C ASN A 47 -15.90 0.62 -8.50
N GLU A 48 -16.25 -0.58 -8.06
CA GLU A 48 -15.30 -1.61 -7.66
C GLU A 48 -14.89 -2.45 -8.87
N PHE A 49 -13.64 -2.87 -8.91
CA PHE A 49 -13.12 -3.76 -9.95
C PHE A 49 -12.21 -4.82 -9.36
N LYS A 50 -12.08 -5.95 -10.07
CA LYS A 50 -11.09 -6.99 -9.76
C LYS A 50 -9.76 -6.61 -10.38
N LEU A 51 -8.67 -6.89 -9.67
CA LEU A 51 -7.32 -6.52 -10.07
C LEU A 51 -6.43 -7.76 -10.21
N LYS A 52 -5.83 -7.94 -11.38
CA LYS A 52 -4.77 -8.92 -11.63
C LYS A 52 -3.43 -8.21 -11.80
N SER A 53 -3.46 -7.09 -12.53
CA SER A 53 -2.30 -6.24 -12.75
C SER A 53 -2.73 -4.78 -12.87
N VAL A 54 -1.82 -3.87 -12.57
CA VAL A 54 -2.04 -2.44 -12.76
C VAL A 54 -0.72 -1.75 -13.04
N ILE A 55 -0.74 -0.79 -13.95
CA ILE A 55 0.36 0.12 -14.23
C ILE A 55 -0.10 1.51 -13.83
N PHE A 56 0.69 2.18 -13.03
CA PHE A 56 0.56 3.59 -12.69
C PHE A 56 1.71 4.34 -13.34
N LYS A 57 1.40 5.43 -14.01
CA LYS A 57 2.41 6.29 -14.61
C LYS A 57 2.15 7.74 -14.22
N LEU A 58 3.19 8.46 -13.86
CA LEU A 58 3.18 9.89 -13.65
C LEU A 58 4.30 10.53 -14.47
N ASP A 59 3.94 11.49 -15.30
CA ASP A 59 4.89 12.32 -16.03
C ASP A 59 5.27 13.56 -15.20
N LYS A 60 6.33 14.26 -15.63
CA LYS A 60 6.71 15.54 -15.02
C LYS A 60 5.52 16.50 -15.05
N GLY A 61 5.28 17.17 -13.93
CA GLY A 61 4.19 18.14 -13.78
C GLY A 61 2.82 17.54 -13.49
N ASP A 62 2.68 16.22 -13.42
CA ASP A 62 1.41 15.57 -13.10
C ASP A 62 0.99 15.85 -11.66
N VAL A 63 -0.23 16.37 -11.48
CA VAL A 63 -0.81 16.72 -10.18
C VAL A 63 -1.99 15.81 -9.87
N GLY A 64 -2.01 15.25 -8.66
CA GLY A 64 -3.11 14.40 -8.23
C GLY A 64 -4.44 15.14 -8.06
N SER A 65 -5.53 14.40 -8.12
CA SER A 65 -6.91 14.95 -8.00
C SER A 65 -7.39 15.11 -6.55
N CYS A 66 -6.62 14.69 -5.56
CA CYS A 66 -7.00 14.91 -4.15
C CYS A 66 -6.81 16.39 -3.76
N PRO A 67 -7.71 16.96 -2.95
CA PRO A 67 -7.61 18.37 -2.56
C PRO A 67 -6.27 18.75 -1.92
N THR A 68 -5.63 17.81 -1.22
CA THR A 68 -4.33 18.01 -0.60
C THR A 68 -3.18 18.06 -1.62
N ASP A 69 -3.35 17.52 -2.81
CA ASP A 69 -2.27 17.40 -3.79
C ASP A 69 -1.90 18.75 -4.42
N LYS A 70 -2.86 19.69 -4.43
CA LYS A 70 -2.71 21.06 -4.94
C LYS A 70 -2.37 22.09 -3.86
N LYS A 71 -2.31 21.67 -2.59
CA LYS A 71 -2.13 22.59 -1.47
C LYS A 71 -0.65 22.90 -1.26
N SER A 72 -0.25 24.12 -1.58
CA SER A 72 1.09 24.65 -1.28
C SER A 72 1.46 24.48 0.19
N GLY A 73 2.71 24.15 0.47
CA GLY A 73 3.24 23.97 1.83
C GLY A 73 2.95 22.60 2.47
N SER A 74 2.13 21.75 1.84
CA SER A 74 1.82 20.40 2.37
C SER A 74 2.87 19.35 1.99
N HIS A 75 3.84 19.69 1.15
CA HIS A 75 4.72 18.75 0.47
C HIS A 75 6.21 19.07 0.65
N GLY A 76 6.61 19.54 1.85
CA GLY A 76 8.01 19.77 2.14
C GLY A 76 8.68 20.82 1.25
N GLY A 77 7.94 21.88 0.88
CA GLY A 77 8.43 22.96 0.02
C GLY A 77 8.07 22.82 -1.47
N TYR A 78 7.53 21.68 -1.89
CA TYR A 78 7.05 21.49 -3.26
C TYR A 78 5.64 22.03 -3.43
N PRO A 79 5.30 22.63 -4.60
CA PRO A 79 4.01 23.29 -4.82
C PRO A 79 2.84 22.30 -4.94
N TYR A 80 3.11 21.05 -5.32
CA TYR A 80 2.11 20.00 -5.49
C TYR A 80 2.70 18.59 -5.31
N ALA A 81 1.82 17.60 -5.29
CA ALA A 81 2.17 16.18 -5.32
C ALA A 81 1.55 15.49 -6.54
N GLY A 82 2.33 14.68 -7.23
CA GLY A 82 1.84 13.73 -8.23
C GLY A 82 1.22 12.52 -7.53
N ARG A 83 0.02 12.08 -7.98
CA ARG A 83 -0.65 10.95 -7.36
C ARG A 83 -1.50 10.16 -8.35
N GLN A 84 -1.31 8.85 -8.32
CA GLN A 84 -2.10 7.87 -9.03
C GLN A 84 -2.24 6.63 -8.15
N GLU A 85 -3.39 6.40 -7.53
CA GLU A 85 -3.57 5.37 -6.52
C GLU A 85 -4.92 4.68 -6.61
N ILE A 86 -4.94 3.41 -6.21
CA ILE A 86 -6.16 2.63 -5.96
C ILE A 86 -6.21 2.16 -4.52
N THR A 87 -7.40 1.88 -4.04
CA THR A 87 -7.65 1.47 -2.65
C THR A 87 -8.37 0.14 -2.56
N HIS A 88 -8.07 -0.59 -1.50
CA HIS A 88 -8.79 -1.79 -1.10
C HIS A 88 -9.11 -1.73 0.39
N ARG A 89 -10.36 -2.04 0.76
CA ARG A 89 -10.77 -2.09 2.18
C ARG A 89 -10.01 -3.19 2.90
N LEU A 90 -9.38 -2.86 4.03
CA LEU A 90 -8.75 -3.84 4.90
C LEU A 90 -9.82 -4.52 5.75
N PRO A 91 -10.07 -5.83 5.56
CA PRO A 91 -11.00 -6.57 6.40
C PRO A 91 -10.40 -6.86 7.78
N VAL A 92 -11.27 -7.16 8.75
CA VAL A 92 -10.85 -7.62 10.07
C VAL A 92 -10.21 -9.01 9.96
N GLY A 93 -9.21 -9.26 10.78
CA GLY A 93 -8.44 -10.50 10.84
C GLY A 93 -7.14 -10.42 10.07
N HIS A 94 -6.65 -11.57 9.65
CA HIS A 94 -5.37 -11.71 9.00
C HIS A 94 -5.52 -11.53 7.49
N THR A 95 -4.80 -10.59 6.92
CA THR A 95 -4.77 -10.30 5.48
C THR A 95 -3.36 -10.45 4.96
N ILE A 96 -3.20 -11.18 3.87
CA ILE A 96 -1.96 -11.24 3.10
C ILE A 96 -2.19 -10.50 1.78
N PHE A 97 -1.36 -9.52 1.52
CA PHE A 97 -1.22 -8.83 0.25
C PHE A 97 0.12 -9.20 -0.36
N GLU A 98 0.11 -9.72 -1.58
CA GLU A 98 1.31 -10.09 -2.34
C GLU A 98 1.21 -9.56 -3.76
N THR A 99 2.34 -9.13 -4.30
CA THR A 99 2.43 -8.68 -5.68
C THR A 99 3.88 -8.64 -6.16
N ASP A 100 4.09 -8.77 -7.44
CA ASP A 100 5.36 -8.38 -8.04
C ASP A 100 5.31 -6.89 -8.34
N ILE A 101 6.38 -6.17 -7.99
CA ILE A 101 6.55 -4.74 -8.26
C ILE A 101 7.70 -4.57 -9.25
N PHE A 102 7.48 -3.75 -10.27
CA PHE A 102 8.47 -3.31 -11.22
C PHE A 102 8.41 -1.80 -11.32
N ILE A 103 9.56 -1.12 -11.19
CA ILE A 103 9.65 0.35 -11.14
C ILE A 103 10.54 0.81 -12.27
N GLU A 104 9.99 1.68 -13.11
CA GLU A 104 10.70 2.32 -14.21
C GLU A 104 10.81 3.82 -13.96
N GLY A 105 11.86 4.42 -14.52
CA GLY A 105 12.12 5.84 -14.39
C GLY A 105 12.80 6.21 -13.08
N SER A 106 12.60 7.44 -12.62
CA SER A 106 13.28 7.98 -11.43
C SER A 106 12.31 8.12 -10.26
N PRO A 107 12.55 7.45 -9.14
CA PRO A 107 11.83 7.77 -7.90
C PRO A 107 12.20 9.20 -7.49
N GLN A 108 11.21 9.94 -7.02
CA GLN A 108 11.37 11.32 -6.59
C GLN A 108 11.73 11.39 -5.11
N HIS A 109 11.90 12.60 -4.57
CA HIS A 109 12.26 12.84 -3.18
C HIS A 109 11.51 11.93 -2.19
N ARG A 110 10.23 11.68 -2.47
CA ARG A 110 9.40 10.75 -1.71
C ARG A 110 8.39 10.11 -2.64
N THR A 111 8.62 8.85 -2.99
CA THR A 111 7.68 8.09 -3.81
C THR A 111 7.11 6.94 -2.98
N THR A 112 5.82 7.02 -2.67
CA THR A 112 5.12 6.00 -1.88
C THR A 112 4.62 4.91 -2.80
N VAL A 113 4.86 3.66 -2.41
CA VAL A 113 4.51 2.43 -3.13
C VAL A 113 3.30 1.73 -2.51
N PHE A 114 3.28 1.65 -1.19
CA PHE A 114 2.24 0.96 -0.43
C PHE A 114 1.92 1.74 0.85
N GLN A 115 0.63 1.81 1.21
CA GLN A 115 0.17 2.52 2.40
C GLN A 115 -0.95 1.74 3.08
N ILE A 116 -0.99 1.83 4.41
CA ILE A 116 -2.15 1.44 5.20
C ILE A 116 -2.71 2.68 5.88
N HIS A 117 -3.97 2.94 5.67
CA HIS A 117 -4.71 4.01 6.32
C HIS A 117 -5.62 3.45 7.41
N ASP A 118 -5.78 4.21 8.48
CA ASP A 118 -6.62 3.87 9.64
C ASP A 118 -8.10 4.26 9.48
N GLY A 119 -8.51 4.60 8.28
CA GLY A 119 -9.89 5.03 7.96
C GLY A 119 -10.11 6.53 8.06
N ARG A 120 -9.10 7.33 8.41
CA ARG A 120 -9.18 8.78 8.35
C ARG A 120 -9.12 9.29 6.90
N ASN A 121 -9.85 10.35 6.64
CA ASN A 121 -9.82 11.02 5.33
C ASN A 121 -8.64 12.00 5.21
N LYS A 122 -8.19 12.55 6.34
CA LYS A 122 -7.10 13.53 6.41
C LYS A 122 -5.99 13.03 7.32
N GLY A 123 -4.76 13.36 6.97
CA GLY A 123 -3.57 13.01 7.73
C GLY A 123 -2.68 11.97 7.05
N ALA A 124 -1.49 11.81 7.60
CA ALA A 124 -0.54 10.83 7.11
C ALA A 124 -1.00 9.40 7.41
N PRO A 125 -0.76 8.45 6.50
CA PRO A 125 -1.03 7.04 6.78
C PRO A 125 -0.19 6.59 7.99
N PRO A 126 -0.75 5.78 8.89
CA PRO A 126 -0.01 5.23 10.03
C PRO A 126 1.16 4.36 9.58
N SER A 127 1.05 3.70 8.45
CA SER A 127 2.12 2.88 7.90
C SER A 127 2.22 3.03 6.39
N TRP A 128 3.44 3.18 5.88
CA TRP A 128 3.70 3.17 4.45
C TRP A 128 5.12 2.73 4.13
N ILE A 129 5.30 2.25 2.90
CA ILE A 129 6.57 1.99 2.26
C ILE A 129 6.69 2.86 1.03
N GLY A 130 7.85 3.44 0.83
CA GLY A 130 8.19 4.22 -0.34
C GLY A 130 9.63 4.00 -0.77
N VAL A 131 10.03 4.67 -1.83
CA VAL A 131 11.38 4.66 -2.40
C VAL A 131 11.87 6.10 -2.48
N GLY A 132 13.11 6.33 -2.06
CA GLY A 132 13.79 7.62 -2.21
C GLY A 132 14.50 7.76 -3.54
N MET A 133 15.04 8.95 -3.84
CA MET A 133 15.86 9.20 -5.04
C MET A 133 17.12 8.33 -5.12
N ASP A 134 17.60 7.91 -3.98
CA ASP A 134 18.73 6.99 -3.80
C ASP A 134 18.35 5.52 -3.97
N TRP A 135 17.14 5.25 -4.41
CA TRP A 135 16.55 3.90 -4.50
C TRP A 135 16.45 3.15 -3.17
N LYS A 136 16.77 3.81 -2.07
CA LYS A 136 16.60 3.25 -0.74
C LYS A 136 15.13 3.11 -0.39
N ILE A 137 14.74 1.95 0.15
CA ILE A 137 13.41 1.76 0.70
C ILE A 137 13.30 2.58 1.99
N LYS A 138 12.21 3.33 2.10
CA LYS A 138 11.88 4.16 3.25
C LYS A 138 10.58 3.67 3.88
N TYR A 139 10.57 3.66 5.19
CA TYR A 139 9.40 3.27 5.99
C TYR A 139 8.87 4.43 6.78
N LYS A 140 7.59 4.38 7.08
CA LYS A 140 6.98 5.21 8.09
C LYS A 140 6.10 4.35 8.98
N PHE A 141 6.37 4.44 10.25
CA PHE A 141 5.57 3.85 11.30
C PHE A 141 4.67 4.89 11.97
N PRO A 142 3.62 4.47 12.70
CA PRO A 142 2.76 5.37 13.44
C PRO A 142 3.55 6.26 14.41
N LYS A 143 3.32 7.55 14.31
CA LYS A 143 4.04 8.53 15.13
C LYS A 143 3.56 8.50 16.58
N GLY A 144 4.48 8.41 17.54
CA GLY A 144 4.20 8.46 18.96
C GLY A 144 3.76 7.12 19.58
N GLU A 145 3.61 6.07 18.77
CA GLU A 145 3.15 4.74 19.22
C GLU A 145 4.14 3.64 18.83
N CYS A 146 5.24 4.02 18.19
CA CYS A 146 6.34 3.15 17.83
C CYS A 146 7.47 3.26 18.85
N THR A 147 7.83 2.12 19.42
CA THR A 147 9.04 1.92 20.22
C THR A 147 10.01 1.04 19.43
N SER A 148 11.26 0.93 19.92
CA SER A 148 12.24 0.00 19.34
C SER A 148 11.83 -1.47 19.46
N GLU A 149 10.85 -1.77 20.33
CA GLU A 149 10.36 -3.13 20.55
C GLU A 149 9.32 -3.53 19.52
N ASN A 150 8.35 -2.63 19.23
CA ASN A 150 7.21 -2.95 18.37
C ASN A 150 7.34 -2.47 16.92
N CYS A 151 8.26 -1.53 16.63
CA CYS A 151 8.52 -1.04 15.29
C CYS A 151 9.99 -1.21 14.92
N LYS A 152 10.26 -2.10 14.00
CA LYS A 152 11.64 -2.44 13.59
C LYS A 152 11.82 -2.35 12.09
N GLU A 153 12.93 -1.78 11.68
CA GLU A 153 13.53 -1.93 10.35
C GLU A 153 14.70 -2.93 10.50
N PHE A 154 14.62 -4.06 9.81
CA PHE A 154 15.61 -5.13 9.97
C PHE A 154 16.77 -4.97 9.02
N LYS A 155 16.50 -4.39 7.85
CA LYS A 155 17.49 -4.26 6.79
C LYS A 155 17.22 -3.01 5.98
N THR A 156 18.27 -2.25 5.78
CA THR A 156 18.26 -1.23 4.74
C THR A 156 18.27 -1.92 3.38
N SER A 157 17.17 -1.79 2.66
CA SER A 157 17.02 -2.40 1.34
C SER A 157 17.02 -1.33 0.27
N PHE A 158 17.64 -1.65 -0.85
CA PHE A 158 17.65 -0.84 -2.06
C PHE A 158 16.92 -1.58 -3.17
N LEU A 159 16.10 -0.87 -3.91
CA LEU A 159 15.60 -1.35 -5.18
C LEU A 159 16.59 -0.94 -6.27
N LYS A 160 16.64 -1.70 -7.35
CA LYS A 160 17.34 -1.30 -8.57
C LYS A 160 16.30 -0.95 -9.63
N PRO A 161 16.56 0.04 -10.49
CA PRO A 161 15.67 0.31 -11.60
C PRO A 161 15.55 -0.92 -12.50
N ASP A 162 14.41 -1.03 -13.18
CA ASP A 162 14.14 -2.05 -14.19
C ASP A 162 14.31 -3.50 -13.69
N GLN A 163 14.13 -3.69 -12.38
CA GLN A 163 14.16 -4.99 -11.74
C GLN A 163 12.83 -5.30 -11.06
N LYS A 164 12.39 -6.56 -11.18
CA LYS A 164 11.18 -7.06 -10.53
C LYS A 164 11.49 -7.53 -9.11
N TYR A 165 10.58 -7.19 -8.18
CA TYR A 165 10.64 -7.59 -6.78
C TYR A 165 9.33 -8.23 -6.34
N ARG A 166 9.40 -9.31 -5.58
CA ARG A 166 8.26 -9.86 -4.87
C ARG A 166 8.04 -9.08 -3.59
N PHE A 167 6.91 -8.37 -3.50
CA PHE A 167 6.52 -7.64 -2.30
C PHE A 167 5.38 -8.37 -1.59
N LYS A 168 5.47 -8.47 -0.26
CA LYS A 168 4.39 -8.98 0.60
C LYS A 168 4.18 -8.08 1.80
N ALA A 169 2.93 -7.81 2.13
CA ALA A 169 2.50 -7.25 3.40
C ALA A 169 1.60 -8.26 4.10
N ASP A 170 2.05 -8.71 5.28
CA ASP A 170 1.33 -9.60 6.18
C ASP A 170 0.72 -8.74 7.28
N ILE A 171 -0.61 -8.66 7.31
CA ILE A 171 -1.36 -7.65 8.07
C ILE A 171 -2.36 -8.33 8.99
N ASP A 172 -2.29 -8.03 10.28
CA ASP A 172 -3.30 -8.42 11.26
C ASP A 172 -4.06 -7.18 11.77
N TYR A 173 -5.34 -7.08 11.45
CA TYR A 173 -6.20 -6.00 11.92
C TYR A 173 -7.20 -6.49 12.95
N GLN A 174 -7.10 -5.98 14.17
CA GLN A 174 -7.96 -6.31 15.30
C GLN A 174 -8.95 -5.18 15.60
N LYS A 175 -10.19 -5.34 15.15
CA LYS A 175 -11.22 -4.29 15.25
C LYS A 175 -11.54 -3.91 16.70
N LYS A 176 -11.65 -4.89 17.62
CA LYS A 176 -11.99 -4.65 19.04
C LYS A 176 -10.88 -3.87 19.74
N ALA A 177 -9.64 -4.29 19.60
CA ALA A 177 -8.48 -3.63 20.16
C ALA A 177 -8.08 -2.36 19.40
N LYS A 178 -8.59 -2.17 18.16
CA LYS A 178 -8.16 -1.12 17.22
C LYS A 178 -6.66 -1.13 16.95
N ASN A 179 -6.05 -2.30 16.96
CA ASN A 179 -4.64 -2.50 16.72
C ASN A 179 -4.38 -3.01 15.31
N LEU A 180 -3.20 -2.69 14.82
CA LEU A 180 -2.68 -3.10 13.53
C LEU A 180 -1.26 -3.64 13.70
N SER A 181 -1.05 -4.86 13.24
CA SER A 181 0.29 -5.43 13.09
C SER A 181 0.59 -5.61 11.60
N VAL A 182 1.79 -5.25 11.18
CA VAL A 182 2.22 -5.43 9.78
C VAL A 182 3.66 -5.91 9.73
N ARG A 183 3.89 -6.90 8.89
CA ARG A 183 5.22 -7.36 8.48
C ARG A 183 5.37 -7.16 6.98
N TYR A 184 6.48 -6.56 6.57
CA TYR A 184 6.80 -6.28 5.19
C TYR A 184 7.95 -7.14 4.72
N TYR A 185 7.76 -7.76 3.58
CA TYR A 185 8.77 -8.63 2.97
C TYR A 185 9.08 -8.16 1.56
N LEU A 186 10.36 -8.33 1.18
CA LEU A 186 10.83 -8.14 -0.17
C LEU A 186 11.62 -9.39 -0.57
N ASN A 187 11.21 -10.05 -1.67
CA ASN A 187 11.78 -11.33 -2.10
C ASN A 187 11.83 -12.35 -0.95
N ASP A 188 10.71 -12.45 -0.20
CA ASP A 188 10.50 -13.31 0.97
C ASP A 188 11.37 -12.99 2.21
N GLU A 189 12.24 -11.98 2.14
CA GLU A 189 13.01 -11.49 3.28
C GLU A 189 12.21 -10.46 4.08
N LEU A 190 12.12 -10.62 5.41
CA LEU A 190 11.49 -9.66 6.31
C LEU A 190 12.34 -8.38 6.38
N ILE A 191 11.80 -7.26 5.94
CA ILE A 191 12.51 -5.99 5.85
C ILE A 191 12.09 -4.98 6.91
N ALA A 192 10.84 -5.00 7.34
CA ALA A 192 10.34 -4.16 8.43
C ALA A 192 9.07 -4.72 9.05
N GLN A 193 8.80 -4.34 10.28
CA GLN A 193 7.53 -4.64 10.96
C GLN A 193 7.12 -3.56 11.93
N HIS A 194 5.82 -3.51 12.19
CA HIS A 194 5.27 -2.97 13.43
C HIS A 194 4.20 -3.92 13.98
N ILE A 195 4.17 -4.08 15.29
CA ILE A 195 3.32 -5.06 15.97
C ILE A 195 2.44 -4.33 17.00
N ASP A 196 1.14 -4.65 16.99
CA ASP A 196 0.13 -4.16 17.92
C ASP A 196 0.07 -2.65 18.08
N VAL A 197 0.28 -1.94 16.96
CA VAL A 197 0.23 -0.48 16.97
C VAL A 197 -1.22 0.00 16.96
N PRO A 198 -1.63 0.86 17.91
CA PRO A 198 -2.98 1.36 17.98
C PRO A 198 -3.34 2.23 16.78
N LEU A 199 -4.55 2.03 16.25
CA LEU A 199 -5.12 2.91 15.25
C LEU A 199 -5.78 4.13 15.89
N SER A 200 -5.73 5.26 15.21
CA SER A 200 -6.34 6.50 15.71
C SER A 200 -7.80 6.34 16.09
N LYS A 201 -8.17 6.88 17.27
CA LYS A 201 -9.55 6.92 17.75
C LYS A 201 -10.40 8.00 17.05
N LYS A 202 -9.78 8.92 16.29
CA LYS A 202 -10.52 10.00 15.62
C LYS A 202 -11.42 9.44 14.53
N LYS A 203 -12.71 9.67 14.67
CA LYS A 203 -13.70 9.34 13.63
C LYS A 203 -13.59 10.36 12.51
N THR A 204 -13.29 9.90 11.30
CA THR A 204 -13.30 10.72 10.09
C THR A 204 -13.75 9.86 8.92
N ASP A 205 -14.34 10.49 7.91
CA ASP A 205 -14.89 9.76 6.77
C ASP A 205 -13.79 9.42 5.77
N GLY A 206 -13.36 8.18 5.80
CA GLY A 206 -12.52 7.58 4.76
C GLY A 206 -13.36 7.04 3.59
N PRO A 207 -12.73 6.57 2.50
CA PRO A 207 -13.42 6.08 1.29
C PRO A 207 -14.35 4.88 1.52
N TYR A 208 -14.22 4.21 2.67
CA TYR A 208 -15.04 3.06 3.09
C TYR A 208 -15.90 3.35 4.31
N GLY A 209 -15.99 4.63 4.73
CA GLY A 209 -16.71 5.10 5.91
C GLY A 209 -15.82 5.23 7.16
N PRO A 210 -16.38 5.78 8.24
CA PRO A 210 -15.64 6.12 9.45
C PRO A 210 -14.88 4.93 10.04
N SER A 211 -13.63 5.18 10.41
CA SER A 211 -12.77 4.20 11.10
C SER A 211 -12.67 2.82 10.42
N LYS A 212 -12.79 2.78 9.09
CA LYS A 212 -12.59 1.55 8.30
C LYS A 212 -11.22 1.59 7.63
N PRO A 213 -10.23 0.84 8.13
CA PRO A 213 -8.91 0.81 7.53
C PRO A 213 -8.93 0.34 6.09
N TYR A 214 -7.95 0.82 5.32
CA TYR A 214 -7.80 0.44 3.93
C TYR A 214 -6.33 0.54 3.51
N ILE A 215 -5.97 -0.25 2.53
CA ILE A 215 -4.68 -0.18 1.86
C ILE A 215 -4.77 0.66 0.60
N LYS A 216 -3.66 1.25 0.21
CA LYS A 216 -3.44 1.90 -1.08
C LYS A 216 -2.20 1.35 -1.73
N ILE A 217 -2.25 1.17 -3.03
CA ILE A 217 -1.09 0.96 -3.90
C ILE A 217 -1.12 1.99 -5.02
N GLY A 218 0.04 2.27 -5.58
CA GLY A 218 0.19 3.24 -6.66
C GLY A 218 1.37 4.15 -6.44
N ILE A 219 1.36 5.30 -7.08
CA ILE A 219 2.39 6.32 -6.95
C ILE A 219 1.81 7.52 -6.20
N TYR A 220 2.46 7.90 -5.12
CA TYR A 220 2.34 9.22 -4.50
C TYR A 220 3.73 9.79 -4.37
N ARG A 221 4.07 10.78 -5.18
CA ARG A 221 5.38 11.38 -5.21
C ARG A 221 5.36 12.87 -4.88
N ILE A 222 6.42 13.31 -4.23
CA ILE A 222 6.73 14.71 -4.00
C ILE A 222 7.98 15.04 -4.79
N GLY A 223 7.93 16.08 -5.62
CA GLY A 223 8.99 16.47 -6.54
C GLY A 223 8.54 16.38 -7.99
N GLU A 224 9.28 17.02 -8.88
CA GLU A 224 8.82 17.34 -10.24
C GLU A 224 9.61 16.68 -11.37
N THR A 225 10.69 15.98 -11.08
CA THR A 225 11.62 15.56 -12.13
C THR A 225 11.31 14.18 -12.68
N GLY A 226 11.10 14.09 -13.99
CA GLY A 226 11.03 12.85 -14.74
C GLY A 226 9.70 12.10 -14.68
N THR A 227 9.63 11.04 -15.44
CA THR A 227 8.54 10.07 -15.46
C THR A 227 8.82 8.97 -14.43
N THR A 228 7.80 8.51 -13.76
CA THR A 228 7.84 7.36 -12.86
C THR A 228 6.70 6.41 -13.21
N SER A 229 7.01 5.14 -13.39
CA SER A 229 6.03 4.08 -13.66
C SER A 229 6.17 2.96 -12.64
N PHE A 230 5.05 2.52 -12.08
CA PHE A 230 4.97 1.37 -11.19
C PHE A 230 4.03 0.34 -11.78
N THR A 231 4.55 -0.84 -12.05
CA THR A 231 3.76 -2.00 -12.45
C THR A 231 3.60 -2.95 -11.27
N TYR A 232 2.36 -3.27 -10.93
CA TYR A 232 2.01 -4.34 -10.01
C TYR A 232 1.39 -5.48 -10.82
N SER A 233 1.94 -6.67 -10.66
CA SER A 233 1.46 -7.88 -11.34
C SER A 233 1.40 -9.06 -10.37
N ASN A 234 0.76 -10.15 -10.77
CA ASN A 234 0.55 -11.32 -9.92
C ASN A 234 -0.05 -10.97 -8.55
N LEU A 235 -0.99 -10.01 -8.54
CA LEU A 235 -1.56 -9.45 -7.34
C LEU A 235 -2.51 -10.43 -6.67
N ILE A 236 -2.21 -10.77 -5.43
CA ILE A 236 -3.00 -11.63 -4.56
C ILE A 236 -3.38 -10.87 -3.31
N ILE A 237 -4.64 -10.91 -2.94
CA ILE A 237 -5.12 -10.45 -1.64
C ILE A 237 -6.07 -11.48 -1.05
N LYS A 238 -5.71 -12.03 0.08
CA LYS A 238 -6.48 -13.07 0.78
C LYS A 238 -6.65 -12.70 2.24
N ASN A 239 -7.76 -13.07 2.82
CA ASN A 239 -8.12 -12.77 4.21
C ASN A 239 -8.66 -14.00 4.91
N LYS A 240 -8.22 -14.17 6.15
CA LYS A 240 -8.76 -15.11 7.10
C LYS A 240 -9.34 -14.34 8.28
N LYS A 241 -10.62 -14.54 8.59
CA LYS A 241 -11.20 -14.04 9.82
C LYS A 241 -10.62 -14.80 11.01
N LYS A 242 -10.31 -14.07 12.07
CA LYS A 242 -10.07 -14.67 13.38
C LYS A 242 -11.38 -14.87 14.10
#